data_dc2ccfaeab2ed0be19f9c7f9f5683abf
#
_entry.id   dc2ccfaeab2ed0be19f9c7f9f5683abf
#
_cell.length_a   1.000
_cell.length_b   1.000
_cell.length_c   1.000
_cell.angle_alpha   90.00
_cell.angle_beta   90.00
_cell.angle_gamma   90.00
#
_symmetry.space_group_name_H-M   'P 1'
#
loop_
_entity.id
_entity.type
_entity.pdbx_description
1 polymer ?
#
loop_
_entity_poly.entity_id
_entity_poly.type
_entity_poly.pdbx_seq_one_letter_code
_entity_poly.pdbx_strand_id
1 'polypeptide(L)'
;MKRPIHLYIFVILSSIASILRLFSAFVSTFNEEQLRASMQGAAGINVEELILVSRETANLQTSMIQKIAAIVMFGLLIAVIVFLFMKKNELASYLYIGYLFSTLLLNTYNYLAGKGVAQLYSDAAFRDVTAATMLGGYIINIVLFAIYFGVTVFFHLRKPKEQPSTAINSTDI
;
A
#
# COMPACT_ATOMS: atom_id res chain seq x y z
N MET A 1 -26.16 -15.01 -4.13
CA MET A 1 -25.37 -13.76 -3.85
C MET A 1 -24.49 -13.44 -5.04
N LYS A 2 -24.54 -12.21 -5.56
CA LYS A 2 -23.64 -11.78 -6.65
C LYS A 2 -22.21 -11.66 -6.08
N ARG A 3 -21.23 -12.18 -6.82
CA ARG A 3 -19.82 -12.11 -6.41
C ARG A 3 -19.36 -10.64 -6.35
N PRO A 4 -18.62 -10.19 -5.32
CA PRO A 4 -18.14 -8.81 -5.23
C PRO A 4 -16.90 -8.61 -6.14
N ILE A 5 -17.14 -8.47 -7.44
CA ILE A 5 -16.09 -8.38 -8.48
C ILE A 5 -15.06 -7.30 -8.14
N HIS A 6 -15.53 -6.14 -7.63
CA HIS A 6 -14.64 -5.05 -7.22
C HIS A 6 -13.61 -5.49 -6.16
N LEU A 7 -14.05 -6.29 -5.17
CA LEU A 7 -13.17 -6.76 -4.11
C LEU A 7 -12.11 -7.73 -4.65
N TYR A 8 -12.46 -8.61 -5.60
CA TYR A 8 -11.49 -9.49 -6.27
C TYR A 8 -10.42 -8.67 -7.02
N ILE A 9 -10.83 -7.64 -7.78
CA ILE A 9 -9.90 -6.77 -8.51
C ILE A 9 -8.96 -6.07 -7.53
N PHE A 10 -9.50 -5.48 -6.47
CA PHE A 10 -8.70 -4.76 -5.48
C PHE A 10 -7.72 -5.67 -4.73
N VAL A 11 -8.15 -6.88 -4.38
CA VAL A 11 -7.29 -7.86 -3.71
C VAL A 11 -6.16 -8.32 -4.63
N ILE A 12 -6.40 -8.52 -5.92
CA ILE A 12 -5.34 -8.86 -6.88
C ILE A 12 -4.31 -7.73 -6.97
N LEU A 13 -4.76 -6.48 -7.16
CA LEU A 13 -3.86 -5.33 -7.23
C LEU A 13 -3.07 -5.13 -5.92
N SER A 14 -3.75 -5.25 -4.78
CA SER A 14 -3.11 -5.17 -3.47
C SER A 14 -2.14 -6.31 -3.21
N SER A 15 -2.39 -7.51 -3.74
CA SER A 15 -1.49 -8.65 -3.61
C SER A 15 -0.17 -8.41 -4.37
N ILE A 16 -0.24 -7.87 -5.59
CA ILE A 16 0.95 -7.50 -6.34
C ILE A 16 1.77 -6.47 -5.55
N ALA A 17 1.12 -5.41 -5.07
CA ALA A 17 1.79 -4.36 -4.28
C ALA A 17 2.42 -4.91 -2.99
N SER A 18 1.73 -5.83 -2.30
CA SER A 18 2.23 -6.44 -1.06
C SER A 18 3.40 -7.40 -1.29
N ILE A 19 3.39 -8.15 -2.40
CA ILE A 19 4.53 -9.00 -2.79
C ILE A 19 5.76 -8.13 -3.08
N LEU A 20 5.60 -7.05 -3.83
CA LEU A 20 6.70 -6.11 -4.10
C LEU A 20 7.24 -5.48 -2.82
N ARG A 21 6.35 -5.10 -1.89
CA ARG A 21 6.76 -4.56 -0.59
C ARG A 21 7.51 -5.60 0.25
N LEU A 22 7.02 -6.84 0.29
CA LEU A 22 7.69 -7.94 0.99
C LEU A 22 9.09 -8.16 0.41
N PHE A 23 9.21 -8.22 -0.92
CA PHE A 23 10.49 -8.34 -1.60
C PHE A 23 11.43 -7.18 -1.25
N SER A 24 10.94 -5.93 -1.31
CA SER A 24 11.72 -4.74 -0.95
C SER A 24 12.22 -4.80 0.50
N ALA A 25 11.38 -5.20 1.46
CA ALA A 25 11.73 -5.25 2.88
C ALA A 25 12.81 -6.30 3.22
N PHE A 26 12.89 -7.40 2.45
CA PHE A 26 13.77 -8.53 2.76
C PHE A 26 14.95 -8.71 1.81
N VAL A 27 14.83 -8.28 0.55
CA VAL A 27 15.82 -8.56 -0.50
C VAL A 27 16.57 -7.30 -0.93
N SER A 28 15.99 -6.10 -0.72
CA SER A 28 16.68 -4.86 -1.10
C SER A 28 17.98 -4.69 -0.30
N THR A 29 19.07 -4.57 -1.02
CA THR A 29 20.39 -4.27 -0.47
C THR A 29 20.91 -2.97 -1.09
N PHE A 30 21.50 -2.12 -0.27
CA PHE A 30 22.20 -0.94 -0.75
C PHE A 30 23.60 -1.33 -1.21
N ASN A 31 23.95 -0.97 -2.45
CA ASN A 31 25.28 -1.18 -3.01
C ASN A 31 25.94 0.18 -3.31
N GLU A 32 26.85 0.58 -2.42
CA GLU A 32 27.55 1.86 -2.53
C GLU A 32 28.47 1.92 -3.75
N GLU A 33 29.19 0.82 -4.06
CA GLU A 33 30.13 0.78 -5.18
C GLU A 33 29.40 0.97 -6.51
N GLN A 34 28.25 0.32 -6.67
CA GLN A 34 27.41 0.46 -7.85
C GLN A 34 26.88 1.90 -8.00
N LEU A 35 26.47 2.53 -6.88
CA LEU A 35 26.00 3.91 -6.90
C LEU A 35 27.15 4.87 -7.26
N ARG A 36 28.35 4.71 -6.67
CA ARG A 36 29.53 5.50 -7.02
C ARG A 36 29.89 5.35 -8.50
N ALA A 37 29.89 4.13 -9.01
CA ALA A 37 30.19 3.87 -10.42
C ALA A 37 29.16 4.53 -11.36
N SER A 38 27.88 4.52 -11.02
CA SER A 38 26.82 5.15 -11.82
C SER A 38 26.87 6.66 -11.82
N MET A 39 27.53 7.27 -10.81
CA MET A 39 27.68 8.72 -10.67
C MET A 39 29.03 9.26 -11.13
N GLN A 40 29.91 8.42 -11.69
CA GLN A 40 31.17 8.87 -12.28
C GLN A 40 30.90 9.82 -13.45
N GLY A 41 31.35 11.07 -13.33
CA GLY A 41 31.16 12.10 -14.34
C GLY A 41 29.89 12.96 -14.17
N ALA A 42 29.07 12.74 -13.16
CA ALA A 42 27.95 13.61 -12.85
C ALA A 42 28.45 14.91 -12.23
N ALA A 43 28.47 16.01 -13.02
CA ALA A 43 28.88 17.30 -12.54
C ALA A 43 27.80 17.93 -11.65
N GLY A 44 28.23 18.59 -10.55
CA GLY A 44 27.34 19.37 -9.67
C GLY A 44 26.56 18.58 -8.63
N ILE A 45 26.76 17.27 -8.50
CA ILE A 45 26.11 16.44 -7.48
C ILE A 45 27.14 16.07 -6.40
N ASN A 46 26.79 16.30 -5.14
CA ASN A 46 27.58 15.80 -4.03
C ASN A 46 27.33 14.28 -3.86
N VAL A 47 28.21 13.46 -4.42
CA VAL A 47 28.08 12.00 -4.45
C VAL A 47 28.04 11.42 -3.03
N GLU A 48 28.78 12.01 -2.06
CA GLU A 48 28.77 11.53 -0.67
C GLU A 48 27.42 11.74 0.02
N GLU A 49 26.78 12.88 -0.22
CA GLU A 49 25.43 13.14 0.29
C GLU A 49 24.40 12.20 -0.34
N LEU A 50 24.51 11.96 -1.64
CA LEU A 50 23.61 11.02 -2.32
C LEU A 50 23.77 9.61 -1.78
N ILE A 51 25.01 9.17 -1.51
CA ILE A 51 25.29 7.87 -0.90
C ILE A 51 24.68 7.80 0.50
N LEU A 52 24.85 8.83 1.33
CA LEU A 52 24.29 8.89 2.67
C LEU A 52 22.76 8.79 2.63
N VAL A 53 22.09 9.61 1.82
CA VAL A 53 20.63 9.61 1.66
C VAL A 53 20.12 8.27 1.14
N SER A 54 20.80 7.68 0.16
CA SER A 54 20.42 6.37 -0.40
C SER A 54 20.57 5.25 0.62
N ARG A 55 21.64 5.27 1.43
CA ARG A 55 21.88 4.33 2.53
C ARG A 55 20.77 4.44 3.57
N GLU A 56 20.47 5.67 4.03
CA GLU A 56 19.42 5.87 5.04
C GLU A 56 18.02 5.51 4.50
N THR A 57 17.76 5.75 3.22
CA THR A 57 16.54 5.30 2.56
C THR A 57 16.44 3.77 2.55
N ALA A 58 17.53 3.07 2.22
CA ALA A 58 17.57 1.61 2.24
C ALA A 58 17.42 1.06 3.66
N ASN A 59 18.06 1.68 4.66
CA ASN A 59 17.91 1.34 6.08
C ASN A 59 16.44 1.49 6.54
N LEU A 60 15.77 2.56 6.13
CA LEU A 60 14.35 2.77 6.42
C LEU A 60 13.50 1.66 5.80
N GLN A 61 13.71 1.33 4.51
CA GLN A 61 12.95 0.32 3.78
C GLN A 61 13.16 -1.10 4.31
N THR A 62 14.34 -1.42 4.83
CA THR A 62 14.69 -2.74 5.38
C THR A 62 14.61 -2.80 6.90
N SER A 63 14.09 -1.76 7.54
CA SER A 63 13.95 -1.69 8.99
C SER A 63 13.03 -2.79 9.53
N MET A 64 13.18 -3.10 10.81
CA MET A 64 12.34 -4.11 11.48
C MET A 64 10.85 -3.78 11.40
N ILE A 65 10.50 -2.49 11.48
CA ILE A 65 9.11 -2.01 11.33
C ILE A 65 8.58 -2.38 9.95
N GLN A 66 9.35 -2.15 8.88
CA GLN A 66 8.94 -2.49 7.51
C GLN A 66 8.76 -4.00 7.32
N LYS A 67 9.68 -4.80 7.87
CA LYS A 67 9.60 -6.27 7.80
C LYS A 67 8.36 -6.81 8.51
N ILE A 68 8.11 -6.36 9.74
CA ILE A 68 6.93 -6.76 10.51
C ILE A 68 5.65 -6.31 9.78
N ALA A 69 5.59 -5.05 9.35
CA ALA A 69 4.43 -4.53 8.64
C ALA A 69 4.17 -5.30 7.33
N ALA A 70 5.21 -5.61 6.56
CA ALA A 70 5.08 -6.38 5.32
C ALA A 70 4.50 -7.78 5.58
N ILE A 71 4.97 -8.49 6.62
CA ILE A 71 4.46 -9.80 7.02
C ILE A 71 2.99 -9.71 7.44
N VAL A 72 2.66 -8.75 8.33
CA VAL A 72 1.28 -8.58 8.83
C VAL A 72 0.32 -8.26 7.70
N MET A 73 0.69 -7.33 6.82
CA MET A 73 -0.15 -6.94 5.68
C MET A 73 -0.34 -8.07 4.67
N PHE A 74 0.72 -8.84 4.41
CA PHE A 74 0.63 -10.01 3.54
C PHE A 74 -0.26 -11.08 4.15
N GLY A 75 -0.15 -11.33 5.46
CA GLY A 75 -1.02 -12.25 6.20
C GLY A 75 -2.49 -11.82 6.16
N LEU A 76 -2.79 -10.52 6.32
CA LEU A 76 -4.15 -9.99 6.18
C LEU A 76 -4.71 -10.25 4.78
N LEU A 77 -3.92 -10.04 3.72
CA LEU A 77 -4.37 -10.31 2.35
C LEU A 77 -4.64 -11.79 2.11
N ILE A 78 -3.78 -12.68 2.61
CA ILE A 78 -4.03 -14.13 2.56
C ILE A 78 -5.36 -14.46 3.23
N ALA A 79 -5.63 -13.90 4.42
CA ALA A 79 -6.89 -14.11 5.11
C ALA A 79 -8.09 -13.61 4.28
N VAL A 80 -7.98 -12.42 3.65
CA VAL A 80 -9.02 -11.89 2.75
C VAL A 80 -9.28 -12.88 1.61
N ILE A 81 -8.23 -13.39 0.96
CA ILE A 81 -8.33 -14.35 -0.15
C ILE A 81 -9.04 -15.63 0.32
N VAL A 82 -8.64 -16.18 1.47
CA VAL A 82 -9.26 -17.40 2.03
C VAL A 82 -10.76 -17.18 2.27
N PHE A 83 -11.15 -16.06 2.90
CA PHE A 83 -12.56 -15.77 3.14
C PHE A 83 -13.36 -15.52 1.85
N LEU A 84 -12.74 -14.95 0.82
CA LEU A 84 -13.37 -14.85 -0.51
C LEU A 84 -13.64 -16.24 -1.12
N PHE A 85 -12.68 -17.17 -1.03
CA PHE A 85 -12.89 -18.56 -1.49
C PHE A 85 -13.97 -19.28 -0.67
N MET A 86 -14.03 -19.02 0.63
CA MET A 86 -15.09 -19.54 1.52
C MET A 86 -16.45 -18.86 1.30
N LYS A 87 -16.57 -17.92 0.36
CA LYS A 87 -17.79 -17.12 0.08
C LYS A 87 -18.27 -16.28 1.28
N LYS A 88 -17.40 -16.02 2.27
CA LYS A 88 -17.66 -15.14 3.42
C LYS A 88 -17.32 -13.69 3.07
N ASN A 89 -18.06 -13.13 2.11
CA ASN A 89 -17.74 -11.83 1.49
C ASN A 89 -17.74 -10.66 2.49
N GLU A 90 -18.61 -10.68 3.50
CA GLU A 90 -18.66 -9.63 4.52
C GLU A 90 -17.38 -9.60 5.35
N LEU A 91 -16.95 -10.77 5.83
CA LEU A 91 -15.73 -10.88 6.62
C LEU A 91 -14.48 -10.53 5.78
N ALA A 92 -14.45 -10.95 4.51
CA ALA A 92 -13.41 -10.56 3.57
C ALA A 92 -13.34 -9.04 3.38
N SER A 93 -14.51 -8.36 3.27
CA SER A 93 -14.57 -6.89 3.16
C SER A 93 -14.04 -6.20 4.42
N TYR A 94 -14.41 -6.66 5.62
CA TYR A 94 -13.89 -6.09 6.87
C TYR A 94 -12.38 -6.25 7.00
N LEU A 95 -11.86 -7.43 6.70
CA LEU A 95 -10.41 -7.67 6.73
C LEU A 95 -9.67 -6.84 5.68
N TYR A 96 -10.28 -6.66 4.50
CA TYR A 96 -9.70 -5.80 3.47
C TYR A 96 -9.68 -4.33 3.89
N ILE A 97 -10.71 -3.84 4.56
CA ILE A 97 -10.72 -2.51 5.18
C ILE A 97 -9.58 -2.39 6.21
N GLY A 98 -9.41 -3.38 7.07
CA GLY A 98 -8.29 -3.43 8.02
C GLY A 98 -6.92 -3.37 7.31
N TYR A 99 -6.75 -4.12 6.22
CA TYR A 99 -5.55 -4.05 5.37
C TYR A 99 -5.32 -2.63 4.81
N LEU A 100 -6.36 -1.96 4.31
CA LEU A 100 -6.25 -0.60 3.77
C LEU A 100 -5.81 0.40 4.85
N PHE A 101 -6.37 0.32 6.06
CA PHE A 101 -5.93 1.17 7.18
C PHE A 101 -4.49 0.89 7.59
N SER A 102 -4.08 -0.38 7.64
CA SER A 102 -2.69 -0.76 7.92
C SER A 102 -1.73 -0.19 6.87
N THR A 103 -2.15 -0.20 5.59
CA THR A 103 -1.39 0.41 4.49
C THR A 103 -1.27 1.92 4.66
N LEU A 104 -2.36 2.60 5.04
CA LEU A 104 -2.36 4.05 5.27
C LEU A 104 -1.42 4.42 6.41
N LEU A 105 -1.49 3.71 7.54
CA LEU A 105 -0.62 3.94 8.69
C LEU A 105 0.86 3.77 8.33
N LEU A 106 1.19 2.70 7.60
CA LEU A 106 2.57 2.46 7.17
C LEU A 106 3.07 3.52 6.18
N ASN A 107 2.22 3.95 5.23
CA ASN A 107 2.59 5.01 4.29
C ASN A 107 2.77 6.36 5.01
N THR A 108 1.97 6.64 6.04
CA THR A 108 2.14 7.83 6.89
C THR A 108 3.47 7.78 7.66
N TYR A 109 3.79 6.62 8.25
CA TYR A 109 5.09 6.41 8.88
C TYR A 109 6.25 6.63 7.92
N ASN A 110 6.17 6.06 6.71
CA ASN A 110 7.20 6.20 5.68
C ASN A 110 7.38 7.64 5.23
N TYR A 111 6.29 8.40 5.10
CA TYR A 111 6.35 9.82 4.76
C TYR A 111 7.06 10.61 5.87
N LEU A 112 6.69 10.39 7.13
CA LEU A 112 7.30 11.11 8.26
C LEU A 112 8.78 10.76 8.43
N ALA A 113 9.14 9.48 8.35
CA ALA A 113 10.53 9.03 8.43
C ALA A 113 11.35 9.53 7.23
N GLY A 114 10.77 9.49 6.02
CA GLY A 114 11.40 9.98 4.80
C GLY A 114 11.70 11.48 4.83
N LYS A 115 10.86 12.28 5.47
CA LYS A 115 11.17 13.71 5.70
C LYS A 115 12.47 13.90 6.49
N GLY A 116 12.74 13.02 7.47
CA GLY A 116 14.02 13.03 8.20
C GLY A 116 15.20 12.74 7.28
N VAL A 117 15.05 11.78 6.37
CA VAL A 117 16.09 11.44 5.39
C VAL A 117 16.34 12.61 4.41
N ALA A 118 15.29 13.30 3.97
CA ALA A 118 15.45 14.47 3.08
C ALA A 118 16.26 15.60 3.72
N GLN A 119 16.27 15.73 5.05
CA GLN A 119 17.07 16.75 5.74
C GLN A 119 18.59 16.48 5.70
N LEU A 120 19.01 15.31 5.25
CA LEU A 120 20.44 14.97 5.11
C LEU A 120 21.09 15.69 3.92
N TYR A 121 20.32 16.23 2.98
CA TYR A 121 20.86 17.09 1.93
C TYR A 121 21.27 18.46 2.49
N SER A 122 22.49 18.88 2.25
CA SER A 122 22.97 20.23 2.60
C SER A 122 22.39 21.29 1.64
N ASP A 123 22.23 20.94 0.37
CA ASP A 123 21.61 21.81 -0.63
C ASP A 123 20.09 21.91 -0.42
N ALA A 124 19.61 23.15 -0.26
CA ALA A 124 18.19 23.43 -0.02
C ALA A 124 17.31 23.01 -1.20
N ALA A 125 17.76 23.17 -2.43
CA ALA A 125 16.98 22.82 -3.62
C ALA A 125 16.78 21.29 -3.71
N PHE A 126 17.81 20.48 -3.46
CA PHE A 126 17.68 19.03 -3.43
C PHE A 126 16.78 18.56 -2.28
N ARG A 127 16.91 19.19 -1.11
CA ARG A 127 16.05 18.89 0.04
C ARG A 127 14.58 19.17 -0.27
N ASP A 128 14.28 20.32 -0.86
CA ASP A 128 12.91 20.73 -1.18
C ASP A 128 12.29 19.85 -2.28
N VAL A 129 13.04 19.53 -3.33
CA VAL A 129 12.59 18.60 -4.38
C VAL A 129 12.32 17.21 -3.82
N THR A 130 13.21 16.69 -2.96
CA THR A 130 13.04 15.39 -2.34
C THR A 130 11.81 15.38 -1.44
N ALA A 131 11.64 16.39 -0.59
CA ALA A 131 10.47 16.53 0.29
C ALA A 131 9.16 16.65 -0.52
N ALA A 132 9.16 17.43 -1.61
CA ALA A 132 8.00 17.56 -2.49
C ALA A 132 7.65 16.23 -3.19
N THR A 133 8.65 15.48 -3.64
CA THR A 133 8.45 14.15 -4.26
C THR A 133 7.84 13.16 -3.26
N MET A 134 8.34 13.14 -2.01
CA MET A 134 7.77 12.30 -0.95
C MET A 134 6.34 12.69 -0.60
N LEU A 135 6.04 14.00 -0.55
CA LEU A 135 4.69 14.50 -0.32
C LEU A 135 3.75 14.10 -1.46
N GLY A 136 4.18 14.25 -2.71
CA GLY A 136 3.42 13.83 -3.89
C GLY A 136 3.07 12.34 -3.85
N GLY A 137 4.05 11.49 -3.57
CA GLY A 137 3.84 10.05 -3.39
C GLY A 137 2.86 9.72 -2.25
N TYR A 138 2.96 10.44 -1.13
CA TYR A 138 2.04 10.26 0.00
C TYR A 138 0.61 10.67 -0.35
N ILE A 139 0.41 11.80 -1.05
CA ILE A 139 -0.91 12.25 -1.52
C ILE A 139 -1.54 11.21 -2.45
N ILE A 140 -0.77 10.65 -3.41
CA ILE A 140 -1.24 9.59 -4.30
C ILE A 140 -1.73 8.38 -3.47
N ASN A 141 -0.99 7.98 -2.46
CA ASN A 141 -1.38 6.87 -1.57
C ASN A 141 -2.67 7.17 -0.80
N ILE A 142 -2.88 8.40 -0.32
CA ILE A 142 -4.15 8.81 0.33
C ILE A 142 -5.32 8.74 -0.66
N VAL A 143 -5.14 9.22 -1.89
CA VAL A 143 -6.17 9.17 -2.93
C VAL A 143 -6.54 7.72 -3.27
N LEU A 144 -5.55 6.85 -3.45
CA LEU A 144 -5.79 5.43 -3.69
C LEU A 144 -6.49 4.77 -2.49
N PHE A 145 -6.08 5.08 -1.27
CA PHE A 145 -6.78 4.62 -0.07
C PHE A 145 -8.25 5.06 -0.08
N ALA A 146 -8.52 6.34 -0.35
CA ALA A 146 -9.88 6.87 -0.36
C ALA A 146 -10.76 6.18 -1.42
N ILE A 147 -10.21 5.92 -2.61
CA ILE A 147 -10.92 5.20 -3.69
C ILE A 147 -11.23 3.76 -3.25
N TYR A 148 -10.22 3.01 -2.81
CA TYR A 148 -10.40 1.59 -2.47
C TYR A 148 -11.29 1.42 -1.24
N PHE A 149 -11.11 2.25 -0.23
CA PHE A 149 -11.95 2.28 0.96
C PHE A 149 -13.39 2.67 0.63
N GLY A 150 -13.58 3.79 -0.08
CA GLY A 150 -14.90 4.31 -0.43
C GLY A 150 -15.70 3.30 -1.27
N VAL A 151 -15.08 2.70 -2.29
CA VAL A 151 -15.73 1.67 -3.11
C VAL A 151 -16.06 0.43 -2.28
N THR A 152 -15.13 -0.04 -1.44
CA THR A 152 -15.35 -1.23 -0.60
C THR A 152 -16.50 -1.01 0.38
N VAL A 153 -16.54 0.14 1.07
CA VAL A 153 -17.60 0.51 2.01
C VAL A 153 -18.94 0.69 1.28
N PHE A 154 -18.95 1.38 0.15
CA PHE A 154 -20.17 1.58 -0.64
C PHE A 154 -20.83 0.25 -1.02
N PHE A 155 -20.07 -0.71 -1.54
CA PHE A 155 -20.62 -2.01 -1.92
C PHE A 155 -20.93 -2.89 -0.71
N HIS A 156 -20.22 -2.73 0.41
CA HIS A 156 -20.50 -3.44 1.65
C HIS A 156 -21.83 -2.98 2.28
N LEU A 157 -22.10 -1.67 2.29
CA LEU A 157 -23.31 -1.09 2.85
C LEU A 157 -24.53 -1.22 1.94
N ARG A 158 -24.34 -1.53 0.66
CA ARG A 158 -25.43 -1.69 -0.30
C ARG A 158 -26.17 -3.00 -0.02
N LYS A 159 -27.28 -2.93 0.72
CA LYS A 159 -28.16 -4.08 0.97
C LYS A 159 -28.61 -4.70 -0.37
N PRO A 160 -28.66 -6.05 -0.48
CA PRO A 160 -29.32 -6.69 -1.62
C PRO A 160 -30.75 -6.17 -1.70
N LYS A 161 -31.20 -5.74 -2.91
CA LYS A 161 -32.62 -5.48 -3.13
C LYS A 161 -33.35 -6.78 -2.77
N GLU A 162 -34.23 -6.70 -1.75
CA GLU A 162 -35.19 -7.78 -1.48
C GLU A 162 -35.95 -8.01 -2.79
N GLN A 163 -35.87 -9.22 -3.35
CA GLN A 163 -36.75 -9.61 -4.41
C GLN A 163 -38.17 -9.60 -3.83
N PRO A 164 -39.13 -8.89 -4.45
CA PRO A 164 -40.50 -8.97 -4.01
C PRO A 164 -40.83 -10.46 -3.98
N SER A 165 -41.22 -10.96 -2.81
CA SER A 165 -41.77 -12.31 -2.67
C SER A 165 -42.97 -12.38 -3.59
N THR A 166 -42.85 -13.15 -4.66
CA THR A 166 -44.02 -13.55 -5.45
C THR A 166 -44.86 -14.41 -4.52
N ALA A 167 -45.71 -13.76 -3.74
CA ALA A 167 -46.81 -14.46 -3.07
C ALA A 167 -47.65 -15.10 -4.18
N ILE A 168 -47.39 -16.38 -4.40
CA ILE A 168 -48.33 -17.21 -5.17
C ILE A 168 -49.57 -17.30 -4.29
N ASN A 169 -50.56 -16.43 -4.58
CA ASN A 169 -51.91 -16.63 -4.10
C ASN A 169 -52.44 -17.92 -4.73
N SER A 170 -52.22 -19.02 -3.99
CA SER A 170 -52.99 -20.26 -4.20
C SER A 170 -54.36 -20.07 -3.57
N THR A 171 -55.23 -19.35 -4.24
CA THR A 171 -56.68 -19.37 -3.94
C THR A 171 -57.39 -19.42 -5.26
N ASP A 172 -57.50 -20.62 -5.81
CA ASP A 172 -58.54 -20.99 -6.74
C ASP A 172 -58.74 -22.52 -6.65
N ILE A 173 -59.67 -22.89 -5.82
CA ILE A 173 -60.53 -24.08 -5.98
C ILE A 173 -61.97 -23.66 -5.68
#